data_59e0e2654a20de672df4441ec668976e
#
_entry.id   59e0e2654a20de672df4441ec668976e
#
_cell.length_a   1.000
_cell.length_b   1.000
_cell.length_c   1.000
_cell.angle_alpha   90.00
_cell.angle_beta   90.00
_cell.angle_gamma   90.00
#
_symmetry.space_group_name_H-M   'P 1'
#
loop_
_entity.id
_entity.type
_entity.pdbx_description
1 polymer ?
#
loop_
_entity_poly.entity_id
_entity_poly.type
_entity_poly.pdbx_seq_one_letter_code
_entity_poly.pdbx_strand_id
1 'polypeptide(L)'
;SYQLASNMGNYAPRVKYIEVIVNDDYKGVYILTEKIKRDSDRVNLKKIKDSDNSLPEVTGGYIIKADKTTGGDEVAWTMPNSSGWYTDFLHHYPKTENISSQQTDYIKNVFTDLETNSENNSIANGYPSIIDVPSFVDYMIMAEIASNPDSYQFSTFFHKDRGGKLRAGPVWDYNLSYGNDLFVFDFDRSFYDLWQFEFGNSGAKFWKDLFSNDTFNCYLAKRWFELTTTNQPLNFSTITSLIDEFVSLLSESQVRELQRWPSQEGWPTVADQTENIAAMKIWIQNRIDWIDSNIGSFSNCLNVSVPDLVISKIHYNPQDDENAGFSSKELEFIEITNNSSQNINLTGFYIRELGISYQFPVNSMVSGNQKIYLCSDSTVFEAYYGFAPFGEFSRDLSNSSYKIILSDAFGNTVDEVVYTDSTPWPEEADGSGSYLQLSDLDADNSLASNWIASSASLSMDSNANFQPQLLVYPNPTKGVVTIELISSRTEPLELSIYNSLGQFVVSFQLISNKSEINLSSLSNGFYYYTIK
;
A
#
# COMPACT_ATOMS: atom_id res chain seq x y z
N SER A 1 -6.40 0.46 20.02
CA SER A 1 -6.32 0.07 18.59
C SER A 1 -5.40 0.99 17.78
N TYR A 2 -5.63 2.33 17.74
CA TYR A 2 -4.82 3.25 16.92
C TYR A 2 -3.33 3.20 17.27
N GLN A 3 -2.97 3.20 18.56
CA GLN A 3 -1.58 3.10 18.98
C GLN A 3 -0.95 1.74 18.61
N LEU A 4 -1.71 0.65 18.69
CA LEU A 4 -1.23 -0.66 18.27
C LEU A 4 -0.95 -0.68 16.76
N ALA A 5 -1.87 -0.19 15.94
CA ALA A 5 -1.67 -0.09 14.49
C ALA A 5 -0.45 0.77 14.13
N SER A 6 -0.24 1.89 14.85
CA SER A 6 0.96 2.73 14.69
C SER A 6 2.24 1.98 15.09
N ASN A 7 2.22 1.25 16.19
CA ASN A 7 3.36 0.47 16.67
C ASN A 7 3.71 -0.71 15.73
N MET A 8 2.75 -1.18 14.92
CA MET A 8 2.99 -2.18 13.85
C MET A 8 3.70 -1.58 12.62
N GLY A 9 3.88 -0.25 12.58
CA GLY A 9 4.51 0.47 11.47
C GLY A 9 3.54 1.07 10.46
N ASN A 10 2.22 1.03 10.72
CA ASN A 10 1.21 1.59 9.84
C ASN A 10 0.82 3.02 10.23
N TYR A 11 0.45 3.85 9.25
CA TYR A 11 -0.24 5.08 9.58
C TYR A 11 -1.59 4.74 10.25
N ALA A 12 -1.80 5.33 11.43
CA ALA A 12 -3.09 5.33 12.12
C ALA A 12 -3.41 6.76 12.57
N PRO A 13 -4.70 7.17 12.62
CA PRO A 13 -5.08 8.46 13.14
C PRO A 13 -4.49 8.70 14.54
N ARG A 14 -3.78 9.81 14.72
CA ARG A 14 -3.26 10.20 16.03
C ARG A 14 -4.41 10.56 16.95
N VAL A 15 -4.34 10.10 18.18
CA VAL A 15 -5.38 10.31 19.19
C VAL A 15 -4.80 10.92 20.44
N LYS A 16 -5.62 11.73 21.13
CA LYS A 16 -5.26 12.31 22.42
C LYS A 16 -6.50 12.40 23.30
N TYR A 17 -6.39 11.96 24.55
CA TYR A 17 -7.43 12.18 25.55
C TYR A 17 -7.46 13.65 25.94
N ILE A 18 -8.66 14.23 26.04
CA ILE A 18 -8.92 15.61 26.45
C ILE A 18 -10.12 15.65 27.38
N GLU A 19 -10.13 16.61 28.32
CA GLU A 19 -11.32 16.97 29.08
C GLU A 19 -12.00 18.14 28.36
N VAL A 20 -13.31 18.06 28.19
CA VAL A 20 -14.10 19.04 27.44
C VAL A 20 -14.96 19.86 28.38
N ILE A 21 -14.85 21.19 28.30
CA ILE A 21 -15.70 22.16 28.98
C ILE A 21 -16.37 23.02 27.92
N VAL A 22 -17.71 23.14 27.98
CA VAL A 22 -18.49 23.98 27.06
C VAL A 22 -19.33 24.95 27.89
N ASN A 23 -19.11 26.25 27.74
CA ASN A 23 -19.81 27.29 28.50
C ASN A 23 -19.77 27.04 30.02
N ASP A 24 -18.58 26.81 30.56
CA ASP A 24 -18.29 26.50 31.97
C ASP A 24 -18.93 25.18 32.49
N ASP A 25 -19.54 24.38 31.60
CA ASP A 25 -20.09 23.06 31.92
C ASP A 25 -19.12 21.94 31.49
N TYR A 26 -18.64 21.17 32.46
CA TYR A 26 -17.76 20.02 32.22
C TYR A 26 -18.53 18.90 31.50
N LYS A 27 -18.05 18.49 30.35
CA LYS A 27 -18.70 17.49 29.48
C LYS A 27 -18.11 16.09 29.61
N GLY A 28 -16.94 15.97 30.21
CA GLY A 28 -16.28 14.68 30.43
C GLY A 28 -14.98 14.50 29.63
N VAL A 29 -14.51 13.27 29.63
CA VAL A 29 -13.30 12.83 28.89
C VAL A 29 -13.67 12.44 27.48
N TYR A 30 -12.96 12.99 26.50
CA TYR A 30 -13.15 12.73 25.08
C TYR A 30 -11.84 12.29 24.43
N ILE A 31 -11.95 11.66 23.27
CA ILE A 31 -10.82 11.35 22.41
C ILE A 31 -10.81 12.34 21.25
N LEU A 32 -9.79 13.21 21.21
CA LEU A 32 -9.49 14.01 20.03
C LEU A 32 -8.78 13.14 19.02
N THR A 33 -9.40 12.94 17.86
CA THR A 33 -8.91 12.03 16.82
C THR A 33 -8.67 12.77 15.52
N GLU A 34 -7.56 12.50 14.85
CA GLU A 34 -7.32 12.97 13.48
C GLU A 34 -8.37 12.42 12.51
N LYS A 35 -8.77 13.24 11.56
CA LYS A 35 -9.57 12.76 10.42
C LYS A 35 -8.68 12.04 9.42
N ILE A 36 -9.17 10.94 8.88
CA ILE A 36 -8.59 10.33 7.68
C ILE A 36 -8.74 11.30 6.52
N LYS A 37 -7.64 11.70 5.93
CA LYS A 37 -7.59 12.55 4.73
C LYS A 37 -6.26 12.37 3.99
N ARG A 38 -6.25 12.75 2.72
CA ARG A 38 -5.02 12.91 1.95
C ARG A 38 -4.16 14.05 2.54
N ASP A 39 -2.97 13.73 2.98
CA ASP A 39 -2.03 14.67 3.61
C ASP A 39 -0.65 13.97 3.72
N SER A 40 0.47 14.70 3.64
CA SER A 40 1.81 14.13 3.78
C SER A 40 2.04 13.41 5.10
N ASP A 41 1.44 13.91 6.19
CA ASP A 41 1.60 13.35 7.54
C ASP A 41 0.48 12.38 7.92
N ARG A 42 -0.39 12.01 6.98
CA ARG A 42 -1.53 11.11 7.16
C ARG A 42 -1.57 10.05 6.06
N VAL A 43 -2.64 10.02 5.25
CA VAL A 43 -2.67 9.17 4.05
C VAL A 43 -1.93 9.91 2.93
N ASN A 44 -0.67 9.57 2.78
CA ASN A 44 0.26 10.29 1.91
C ASN A 44 0.13 9.85 0.46
N LEU A 45 -0.80 10.47 -0.29
CA LEU A 45 -1.12 10.15 -1.67
C LEU A 45 -0.92 11.35 -2.61
N LYS A 46 -0.61 11.09 -3.87
CA LYS A 46 -0.65 12.09 -4.95
C LYS A 46 -2.05 12.68 -5.03
N LYS A 47 -2.15 14.00 -5.23
CA LYS A 47 -3.44 14.63 -5.53
C LYS A 47 -3.92 14.17 -6.91
N ILE A 48 -5.12 13.65 -7.01
CA ILE A 48 -5.81 13.44 -8.28
C ILE A 48 -6.64 14.69 -8.62
N LYS A 49 -6.60 15.10 -9.88
CA LYS A 49 -7.34 16.26 -10.42
C LYS A 49 -8.53 15.75 -11.23
N ASP A 50 -9.55 16.58 -11.43
CA ASP A 50 -10.72 16.26 -12.25
C ASP A 50 -10.35 15.92 -13.71
N SER A 51 -9.20 16.44 -14.18
CA SER A 51 -8.65 16.18 -15.51
C SER A 51 -7.88 14.87 -15.63
N ASP A 52 -7.54 14.20 -14.52
CA ASP A 52 -6.69 13.01 -14.48
C ASP A 52 -7.53 11.76 -14.84
N ASN A 53 -7.94 11.64 -16.10
CA ASN A 53 -8.89 10.63 -16.59
C ASN A 53 -8.28 9.57 -17.50
N SER A 54 -6.98 9.62 -17.73
CA SER A 54 -6.21 8.67 -18.53
C SER A 54 -5.01 8.13 -17.76
N LEU A 55 -4.39 7.06 -18.26
CA LEU A 55 -3.13 6.54 -17.72
C LEU A 55 -1.99 7.54 -18.00
N PRO A 56 -1.03 7.66 -17.08
CA PRO A 56 -0.96 7.02 -15.76
C PRO A 56 -1.74 7.75 -14.65
N GLU A 57 -2.25 8.96 -14.88
CA GLU A 57 -2.80 9.87 -13.87
C GLU A 57 -4.01 9.30 -13.16
N VAL A 58 -4.90 8.60 -13.88
CA VAL A 58 -6.12 7.99 -13.33
C VAL A 58 -5.84 6.87 -12.33
N THR A 59 -4.59 6.37 -12.26
CA THR A 59 -4.28 5.19 -11.45
C THR A 59 -4.23 5.43 -9.95
N GLY A 60 -4.30 6.67 -9.49
CA GLY A 60 -4.24 6.89 -8.04
C GLY A 60 -4.41 8.30 -7.54
N GLY A 61 -4.48 8.32 -6.25
CA GLY A 61 -4.89 9.40 -5.39
C GLY A 61 -6.27 9.16 -4.78
N TYR A 62 -6.61 7.89 -4.49
CA TYR A 62 -7.93 7.52 -3.97
C TYR A 62 -7.88 7.10 -2.50
N ILE A 63 -8.91 7.52 -1.73
CA ILE A 63 -9.29 6.92 -0.45
C ILE A 63 -10.74 6.49 -0.59
N ILE A 64 -10.99 5.20 -0.39
CA ILE A 64 -12.31 4.57 -0.49
C ILE A 64 -12.66 4.00 0.88
N LYS A 65 -13.94 3.91 1.21
CA LYS A 65 -14.38 3.24 2.43
C LYS A 65 -15.54 2.28 2.15
N ALA A 66 -15.54 1.13 2.78
CA ALA A 66 -16.74 0.34 2.99
C ALA A 66 -17.42 0.90 4.24
N ASP A 67 -18.66 1.39 4.14
CA ASP A 67 -19.31 2.10 5.25
C ASP A 67 -20.82 2.26 5.04
N LYS A 68 -21.50 2.71 6.09
CA LYS A 68 -22.91 3.09 6.10
C LYS A 68 -23.10 4.43 5.38
N THR A 69 -24.27 4.62 4.80
CA THR A 69 -24.67 5.89 4.17
C THR A 69 -25.28 6.90 5.16
N THR A 70 -25.29 6.59 6.45
CA THR A 70 -25.90 7.43 7.50
C THR A 70 -25.26 8.81 7.67
N GLY A 71 -24.03 9.00 7.16
CA GLY A 71 -23.34 10.30 7.13
C GLY A 71 -23.72 11.22 5.97
N GLY A 72 -24.63 10.79 5.09
CA GLY A 72 -25.05 11.53 3.90
C GLY A 72 -24.15 11.31 2.67
N ASP A 73 -23.13 10.44 2.77
CA ASP A 73 -22.35 10.02 1.62
C ASP A 73 -23.17 9.05 0.75
N GLU A 74 -23.03 9.16 -0.59
CA GLU A 74 -23.71 8.28 -1.53
C GLU A 74 -22.92 7.00 -1.77
N VAL A 75 -23.62 5.88 -2.04
CA VAL A 75 -23.01 4.62 -2.47
C VAL A 75 -22.42 4.81 -3.87
N ALA A 76 -21.10 4.59 -3.97
CA ALA A 76 -20.41 4.64 -5.25
C ALA A 76 -20.59 3.33 -6.05
N TRP A 77 -20.46 2.20 -5.38
CA TRP A 77 -20.76 0.86 -5.92
C TRP A 77 -20.99 -0.12 -4.77
N THR A 78 -21.49 -1.30 -5.09
CA THR A 78 -21.64 -2.42 -4.16
C THR A 78 -20.79 -3.60 -4.60
N MET A 79 -20.35 -4.42 -3.65
CA MET A 79 -19.65 -5.67 -3.91
C MET A 79 -20.35 -6.83 -3.18
N PRO A 80 -20.33 -8.05 -3.75
CA PRO A 80 -20.92 -9.20 -3.08
C PRO A 80 -20.17 -9.53 -1.79
N ASN A 81 -20.90 -9.99 -0.80
CA ASN A 81 -20.33 -10.55 0.42
C ASN A 81 -20.55 -12.07 0.50
N SER A 82 -19.93 -12.71 1.49
CA SER A 82 -20.00 -14.17 1.67
C SER A 82 -21.39 -14.68 2.08
N SER A 83 -22.29 -13.81 2.51
CA SER A 83 -23.66 -14.15 2.94
C SER A 83 -24.72 -14.00 1.84
N GLY A 84 -24.33 -13.68 0.61
CA GLY A 84 -25.24 -13.45 -0.52
C GLY A 84 -25.87 -12.06 -0.55
N TRP A 85 -25.39 -11.13 0.26
CA TRP A 85 -25.76 -9.71 0.27
C TRP A 85 -24.65 -8.87 -0.36
N TYR A 86 -24.70 -7.56 -0.16
CA TYR A 86 -23.74 -6.61 -0.71
C TYR A 86 -23.16 -5.72 0.38
N THR A 87 -21.89 -5.35 0.19
CA THR A 87 -21.18 -4.32 0.95
C THR A 87 -21.14 -3.05 0.13
N ASP A 88 -21.51 -1.93 0.75
CA ASP A 88 -21.50 -0.61 0.11
C ASP A 88 -20.10 0.01 0.16
N PHE A 89 -19.62 0.51 -0.97
CA PHE A 89 -18.37 1.26 -1.10
C PHE A 89 -18.66 2.72 -1.44
N LEU A 90 -17.99 3.62 -0.74
CA LEU A 90 -18.19 5.06 -0.80
C LEU A 90 -16.88 5.78 -1.12
N HIS A 91 -16.97 6.86 -1.88
CA HIS A 91 -15.84 7.76 -2.10
C HIS A 91 -15.55 8.59 -0.85
N HIS A 92 -14.33 8.47 -0.30
CA HIS A 92 -13.86 9.35 0.76
C HIS A 92 -13.00 10.48 0.22
N TYR A 93 -12.09 10.17 -0.73
CA TYR A 93 -11.30 11.13 -1.48
C TYR A 93 -10.96 10.56 -2.88
N PRO A 94 -11.17 11.32 -3.99
CA PRO A 94 -11.95 12.56 -4.02
C PRO A 94 -13.38 12.36 -3.48
N LYS A 95 -14.05 13.44 -3.12
CA LYS A 95 -15.47 13.37 -2.76
C LYS A 95 -16.33 13.10 -3.99
N THR A 96 -17.54 12.57 -3.81
CA THR A 96 -18.47 12.21 -4.90
C THR A 96 -18.73 13.38 -5.85
N GLU A 97 -18.79 14.59 -5.35
CA GLU A 97 -18.97 15.79 -6.16
C GLU A 97 -17.73 16.22 -6.98
N ASN A 98 -16.56 15.63 -6.70
CA ASN A 98 -15.28 16.01 -7.31
C ASN A 98 -14.59 14.86 -8.06
N ILE A 99 -15.20 13.69 -8.12
CA ILE A 99 -14.64 12.52 -8.82
C ILE A 99 -15.32 12.37 -10.18
N SER A 100 -14.55 12.08 -11.23
CA SER A 100 -15.11 11.81 -12.55
C SER A 100 -15.64 10.38 -12.67
N SER A 101 -16.47 10.12 -13.69
CA SER A 101 -16.93 8.77 -14.00
C SER A 101 -15.78 7.82 -14.35
N GLN A 102 -14.77 8.31 -15.10
CA GLN A 102 -13.60 7.55 -15.48
C GLN A 102 -12.76 7.15 -14.26
N GLN A 103 -12.61 8.06 -13.31
CA GLN A 103 -11.92 7.80 -12.04
C GLN A 103 -12.68 6.80 -11.19
N THR A 104 -14.01 6.95 -11.10
CA THR A 104 -14.89 5.98 -10.40
C THR A 104 -14.79 4.60 -11.03
N ASP A 105 -14.88 4.52 -12.35
CA ASP A 105 -14.78 3.25 -13.09
C ASP A 105 -13.40 2.60 -12.88
N TYR A 106 -12.33 3.39 -12.90
CA TYR A 106 -10.99 2.87 -12.66
C TYR A 106 -10.87 2.22 -11.27
N ILE A 107 -11.20 2.97 -10.22
CA ILE A 107 -11.02 2.43 -8.85
C ILE A 107 -11.98 1.29 -8.56
N LYS A 108 -13.21 1.34 -9.05
CA LYS A 108 -14.16 0.23 -8.97
C LYS A 108 -13.63 -1.03 -9.66
N ASN A 109 -12.99 -0.89 -10.83
CA ASN A 109 -12.40 -2.03 -11.54
C ASN A 109 -11.26 -2.66 -10.74
N VAL A 110 -10.43 -1.88 -10.03
CA VAL A 110 -9.40 -2.42 -9.14
C VAL A 110 -9.99 -3.34 -8.06
N PHE A 111 -11.12 -2.94 -7.46
CA PHE A 111 -11.83 -3.79 -6.48
C PHE A 111 -12.50 -5.01 -7.14
N THR A 112 -13.05 -4.86 -8.34
CA THR A 112 -13.63 -5.97 -9.11
C THR A 112 -12.57 -6.98 -9.51
N ASP A 113 -11.38 -6.51 -9.89
CA ASP A 113 -10.23 -7.36 -10.20
C ASP A 113 -9.75 -8.09 -8.96
N LEU A 114 -9.71 -7.44 -7.79
CA LEU A 114 -9.40 -8.08 -6.52
C LEU A 114 -10.42 -9.17 -6.19
N GLU A 115 -11.70 -8.89 -6.27
CA GLU A 115 -12.77 -9.86 -6.01
C GLU A 115 -12.64 -11.10 -6.91
N THR A 116 -12.32 -10.87 -8.19
CA THR A 116 -12.19 -11.95 -9.18
C THR A 116 -10.93 -12.78 -8.97
N ASN A 117 -9.86 -12.18 -8.44
CA ASN A 117 -8.54 -12.79 -8.36
C ASN A 117 -8.03 -13.01 -6.92
N SER A 118 -8.89 -12.89 -5.92
CA SER A 118 -8.54 -13.04 -4.49
C SER A 118 -7.97 -14.40 -4.13
N GLU A 119 -8.34 -15.46 -4.87
CA GLU A 119 -7.81 -16.81 -4.71
C GLU A 119 -6.61 -17.13 -5.63
N ASN A 120 -6.23 -16.20 -6.53
CA ASN A 120 -5.19 -16.41 -7.53
C ASN A 120 -3.84 -15.84 -7.06
N ASN A 121 -2.83 -16.70 -6.88
CA ASN A 121 -1.47 -16.35 -6.42
C ASN A 121 -0.55 -15.82 -7.52
N SER A 122 -1.03 -15.66 -8.76
CA SER A 122 -0.19 -15.19 -9.87
C SER A 122 0.33 -13.77 -9.59
N ILE A 123 1.65 -13.63 -9.61
CA ILE A 123 2.32 -12.32 -9.43
C ILE A 123 2.09 -11.37 -10.62
N ALA A 124 1.60 -11.88 -11.75
CA ALA A 124 1.33 -11.09 -12.94
C ALA A 124 -0.11 -10.58 -13.02
N ASN A 125 -1.10 -11.34 -12.49
CA ASN A 125 -2.53 -11.04 -12.64
C ASN A 125 -3.42 -11.56 -11.50
N GLY A 126 -2.84 -12.08 -10.42
CA GLY A 126 -3.54 -12.44 -9.19
C GLY A 126 -3.56 -11.31 -8.18
N TYR A 127 -4.10 -11.59 -6.96
CA TYR A 127 -4.16 -10.60 -5.90
C TYR A 127 -2.80 -9.93 -5.59
N PRO A 128 -1.62 -10.61 -5.68
CA PRO A 128 -0.35 -9.97 -5.38
C PRO A 128 0.03 -8.86 -6.37
N SER A 129 -0.54 -8.84 -7.58
CA SER A 129 -0.36 -7.75 -8.54
C SER A 129 -1.27 -6.54 -8.26
N ILE A 130 -2.34 -6.73 -7.48
CA ILE A 130 -3.40 -5.74 -7.27
C ILE A 130 -3.22 -5.04 -5.92
N ILE A 131 -2.95 -5.82 -4.84
CA ILE A 131 -2.88 -5.31 -3.47
C ILE A 131 -1.46 -5.26 -2.92
N ASP A 132 -1.22 -4.33 -2.01
CA ASP A 132 -0.09 -4.36 -1.09
C ASP A 132 -0.40 -5.40 -0.01
N VAL A 133 0.14 -6.61 -0.17
CA VAL A 133 -0.18 -7.76 0.71
C VAL A 133 0.08 -7.44 2.19
N PRO A 134 1.21 -6.81 2.59
CA PRO A 134 1.43 -6.47 3.99
C PRO A 134 0.36 -5.56 4.60
N SER A 135 -0.17 -4.59 3.85
CA SER A 135 -1.21 -3.70 4.39
C SER A 135 -2.54 -4.43 4.63
N PHE A 136 -2.89 -5.38 3.76
CA PHE A 136 -4.08 -6.22 3.96
C PHE A 136 -3.90 -7.19 5.14
N VAL A 137 -2.72 -7.78 5.26
CA VAL A 137 -2.34 -8.63 6.40
C VAL A 137 -2.42 -7.86 7.71
N ASP A 138 -1.79 -6.69 7.81
CA ASP A 138 -1.80 -5.87 9.02
C ASP A 138 -3.20 -5.37 9.37
N TYR A 139 -4.03 -5.01 8.36
CA TYR A 139 -5.42 -4.64 8.58
C TYR A 139 -6.24 -5.80 9.16
N MET A 140 -6.11 -7.01 8.59
CA MET A 140 -6.80 -8.21 9.10
C MET A 140 -6.35 -8.54 10.51
N ILE A 141 -5.05 -8.48 10.81
CA ILE A 141 -4.53 -8.71 12.17
C ILE A 141 -5.15 -7.74 13.16
N MET A 142 -5.22 -6.44 12.83
CA MET A 142 -5.83 -5.44 13.70
C MET A 142 -7.33 -5.64 13.89
N ALA A 143 -8.05 -6.00 12.82
CA ALA A 143 -9.48 -6.28 12.90
C ALA A 143 -9.78 -7.49 13.78
N GLU A 144 -8.97 -8.55 13.62
CA GLU A 144 -9.18 -9.81 14.33
C GLU A 144 -8.70 -9.76 15.78
N ILE A 145 -7.53 -9.18 16.10
CA ILE A 145 -7.11 -9.07 17.50
C ILE A 145 -8.06 -8.20 18.31
N ALA A 146 -8.59 -7.16 17.72
CA ALA A 146 -9.58 -6.30 18.33
C ALA A 146 -10.98 -6.93 18.39
N SER A 147 -11.22 -7.95 17.56
CA SER A 147 -12.56 -8.53 17.31
C SER A 147 -13.60 -7.43 17.05
N ASN A 148 -13.22 -6.47 16.16
CA ASN A 148 -14.08 -5.33 15.87
C ASN A 148 -15.22 -5.72 14.93
N PRO A 149 -16.47 -5.75 15.40
CA PRO A 149 -17.60 -6.25 14.62
C PRO A 149 -17.96 -5.38 13.40
N ASP A 150 -17.53 -4.13 13.36
CA ASP A 150 -17.75 -3.23 12.23
C ASP A 150 -16.67 -3.39 11.14
N SER A 151 -15.51 -4.00 11.44
CA SER A 151 -14.46 -4.25 10.45
C SER A 151 -14.96 -5.02 9.25
N TYR A 152 -14.35 -4.78 8.09
CA TYR A 152 -14.66 -5.36 6.77
C TYR A 152 -15.93 -4.84 6.10
N GLN A 153 -16.99 -4.57 6.87
CA GLN A 153 -18.29 -4.11 6.35
C GLN A 153 -18.52 -2.62 6.53
N PHE A 154 -18.03 -2.02 7.62
CA PHE A 154 -18.20 -0.61 7.95
C PHE A 154 -16.88 -0.02 8.40
N SER A 155 -16.74 1.31 8.29
CA SER A 155 -15.55 2.03 8.76
C SER A 155 -14.22 1.43 8.26
N THR A 156 -14.26 0.69 7.14
CA THR A 156 -13.12 0.01 6.54
C THR A 156 -12.57 0.84 5.40
N PHE A 157 -11.38 1.40 5.61
CA PHE A 157 -10.74 2.28 4.65
C PHE A 157 -9.76 1.54 3.76
N PHE A 158 -9.64 2.05 2.54
CA PHE A 158 -8.67 1.62 1.54
C PHE A 158 -8.08 2.85 0.89
N HIS A 159 -6.85 2.74 0.41
CA HIS A 159 -6.24 3.82 -0.36
C HIS A 159 -5.34 3.29 -1.46
N LYS A 160 -5.19 4.07 -2.53
CA LYS A 160 -4.36 3.72 -3.67
C LYS A 160 -3.66 4.96 -4.20
N ASP A 161 -2.33 4.94 -4.18
CA ASP A 161 -1.54 6.01 -4.82
C ASP A 161 -1.37 5.75 -6.31
N ARG A 162 -0.95 6.79 -7.05
CA ARG A 162 -0.67 6.73 -8.49
C ARG A 162 0.48 5.77 -8.75
N GLY A 163 0.26 4.84 -9.69
CA GLY A 163 1.23 3.78 -10.00
C GLY A 163 1.41 2.71 -8.90
N GLY A 164 0.77 2.85 -7.72
CA GLY A 164 0.90 1.92 -6.60
C GLY A 164 -0.19 0.85 -6.56
N LYS A 165 -0.03 -0.10 -5.64
CA LYS A 165 -1.02 -1.14 -5.32
C LYS A 165 -2.12 -0.61 -4.40
N LEU A 166 -3.28 -1.28 -4.38
CA LEU A 166 -4.34 -1.01 -3.42
C LEU A 166 -3.89 -1.42 -2.02
N ARG A 167 -4.12 -0.57 -1.01
CA ARG A 167 -3.76 -0.79 0.39
C ARG A 167 -4.99 -0.79 1.27
N ALA A 168 -5.05 -1.66 2.26
CA ALA A 168 -6.07 -1.63 3.31
C ALA A 168 -5.64 -0.73 4.47
N GLY A 169 -6.60 -0.08 5.11
CA GLY A 169 -6.36 0.89 6.18
C GLY A 169 -6.45 2.35 5.71
N PRO A 170 -6.23 3.30 6.65
CA PRO A 170 -5.93 3.11 8.07
C PRO A 170 -7.13 2.57 8.88
N VAL A 171 -6.85 2.04 10.07
CA VAL A 171 -7.90 1.61 11.02
C VAL A 171 -8.77 2.79 11.47
N TRP A 172 -10.08 2.54 11.65
CA TRP A 172 -11.04 3.56 12.05
C TRP A 172 -12.20 2.96 12.85
N ASP A 173 -12.70 3.70 13.84
CA ASP A 173 -13.91 3.41 14.60
C ASP A 173 -13.89 2.07 15.37
N TYR A 174 -12.89 1.91 16.24
CA TYR A 174 -12.65 0.70 17.04
C TYR A 174 -13.25 0.79 18.45
N ASN A 175 -14.38 1.46 18.62
CA ASN A 175 -15.06 1.59 19.92
C ASN A 175 -15.75 0.30 20.38
N LEU A 176 -16.18 -0.55 19.45
CA LEU A 176 -16.83 -1.83 19.71
C LEU A 176 -15.82 -2.99 19.66
N SER A 177 -14.74 -2.91 20.41
CA SER A 177 -13.60 -3.82 20.31
C SER A 177 -13.25 -4.44 21.67
N TYR A 178 -12.46 -5.51 21.66
CA TYR A 178 -11.94 -6.19 22.85
C TYR A 178 -13.04 -6.69 23.80
N GLY A 179 -14.10 -7.27 23.25
CA GLY A 179 -15.24 -7.78 24.00
C GLY A 179 -16.30 -6.73 24.34
N ASN A 180 -16.18 -5.50 23.83
CA ASN A 180 -17.15 -4.43 24.04
C ASN A 180 -18.09 -4.27 22.84
N ASP A 181 -19.17 -5.05 22.78
CA ASP A 181 -20.26 -4.88 21.80
C ASP A 181 -21.45 -4.16 22.46
N LEU A 182 -22.24 -3.49 21.63
CA LEU A 182 -23.47 -2.78 22.10
C LEU A 182 -24.63 -3.72 22.43
N PHE A 183 -24.55 -4.99 22.03
CA PHE A 183 -25.62 -5.99 22.20
C PHE A 183 -27.02 -5.52 21.70
N VAL A 184 -27.04 -4.54 20.77
CA VAL A 184 -28.25 -4.10 20.08
C VAL A 184 -28.61 -5.16 19.06
N PHE A 185 -29.85 -5.50 18.92
CA PHE A 185 -30.38 -6.52 18.00
C PHE A 185 -30.30 -7.97 18.52
N ASP A 186 -30.13 -8.18 19.82
CA ASP A 186 -30.02 -9.51 20.44
C ASP A 186 -28.91 -10.40 19.85
N PHE A 187 -27.83 -9.79 19.36
CA PHE A 187 -26.74 -10.45 18.70
C PHE A 187 -25.41 -10.08 19.35
N ASP A 188 -24.79 -11.06 20.01
CA ASP A 188 -23.51 -10.91 20.68
C ASP A 188 -22.36 -11.21 19.72
N ARG A 189 -21.48 -10.25 19.52
CA ARG A 189 -20.26 -10.36 18.70
C ARG A 189 -18.99 -10.16 19.52
N SER A 190 -19.12 -10.19 20.84
CA SER A 190 -18.01 -9.97 21.77
C SER A 190 -17.16 -11.23 22.03
N PHE A 191 -17.48 -12.34 21.39
CA PHE A 191 -16.74 -13.59 21.54
C PHE A 191 -15.28 -13.45 21.11
N TYR A 192 -14.37 -14.06 21.86
CA TYR A 192 -12.94 -14.10 21.51
C TYR A 192 -12.58 -15.26 20.57
N ASP A 193 -13.45 -16.25 20.40
CA ASP A 193 -13.21 -17.55 19.74
C ASP A 193 -13.89 -17.66 18.36
N LEU A 194 -13.88 -16.60 17.58
CA LEU A 194 -14.42 -16.54 16.23
C LEU A 194 -13.59 -15.64 15.32
N TRP A 195 -13.77 -15.76 14.00
CA TRP A 195 -13.26 -14.80 13.03
C TRP A 195 -14.32 -13.76 12.68
N GLN A 196 -13.97 -12.46 12.81
CA GLN A 196 -14.92 -11.37 12.55
C GLN A 196 -15.35 -11.27 11.08
N PHE A 197 -14.48 -11.64 10.14
CA PHE A 197 -14.86 -11.67 8.72
C PHE A 197 -15.88 -12.77 8.39
N GLU A 198 -16.17 -13.72 9.28
CA GLU A 198 -17.16 -14.79 9.08
C GLU A 198 -18.42 -14.58 9.90
N PHE A 199 -18.30 -14.13 11.14
CA PHE A 199 -19.39 -14.14 12.11
C PHE A 199 -20.29 -12.91 11.99
N GLY A 200 -21.45 -13.07 11.35
CA GLY A 200 -22.44 -12.00 11.21
C GLY A 200 -21.94 -10.78 10.44
N ASN A 201 -20.90 -10.95 9.63
CA ASN A 201 -20.23 -9.89 8.93
C ASN A 201 -20.68 -9.81 7.46
N SER A 202 -20.91 -8.61 6.98
CA SER A 202 -21.31 -8.31 5.60
C SER A 202 -20.15 -7.71 4.77
N GLY A 203 -18.92 -7.92 5.18
CA GLY A 203 -17.74 -7.48 4.44
C GLY A 203 -17.62 -8.15 3.07
N ALA A 204 -17.00 -7.45 2.11
CA ALA A 204 -16.81 -7.96 0.76
C ALA A 204 -16.12 -9.34 0.78
N LYS A 205 -16.55 -10.21 -0.13
CA LYS A 205 -16.18 -11.64 -0.16
C LYS A 205 -14.67 -11.86 -0.25
N PHE A 206 -13.92 -10.96 -0.91
CA PHE A 206 -12.47 -11.10 -1.06
C PHE A 206 -11.71 -11.21 0.27
N TRP A 207 -12.22 -10.71 1.38
CA TRP A 207 -11.59 -10.87 2.70
C TRP A 207 -11.52 -12.34 3.12
N LYS A 208 -12.65 -13.04 2.96
CA LYS A 208 -12.72 -14.48 3.26
C LYS A 208 -11.91 -15.30 2.28
N ASP A 209 -11.94 -14.95 1.01
CA ASP A 209 -11.17 -15.63 -0.04
C ASP A 209 -9.66 -15.50 0.20
N LEU A 210 -9.18 -14.29 0.54
CA LEU A 210 -7.77 -14.06 0.90
C LEU A 210 -7.37 -14.89 2.12
N PHE A 211 -8.19 -14.91 3.17
CA PHE A 211 -7.90 -15.71 4.36
C PHE A 211 -7.84 -17.22 4.03
N SER A 212 -8.72 -17.68 3.15
CA SER A 212 -8.79 -19.09 2.72
C SER A 212 -7.68 -19.47 1.73
N ASN A 213 -6.97 -18.49 1.17
CA ASN A 213 -5.85 -18.72 0.27
C ASN A 213 -4.60 -19.11 1.07
N ASP A 214 -4.08 -20.32 0.86
CA ASP A 214 -2.94 -20.87 1.61
C ASP A 214 -1.72 -19.96 1.61
N THR A 215 -1.43 -19.27 0.50
CA THR A 215 -0.27 -18.38 0.39
C THR A 215 -0.50 -17.09 1.19
N PHE A 216 -1.66 -16.45 1.05
CA PHE A 216 -1.99 -15.25 1.81
C PHE A 216 -2.04 -15.56 3.31
N ASN A 217 -2.70 -16.65 3.69
CA ASN A 217 -2.79 -17.09 5.08
C ASN A 217 -1.41 -17.39 5.68
N CYS A 218 -0.49 -17.94 4.89
CA CYS A 218 0.90 -18.14 5.33
C CYS A 218 1.55 -16.81 5.76
N TYR A 219 1.44 -15.75 4.96
CA TYR A 219 1.97 -14.42 5.30
C TYR A 219 1.23 -13.78 6.48
N LEU A 220 -0.08 -13.99 6.57
CA LEU A 220 -0.88 -13.56 7.71
C LEU A 220 -0.40 -14.21 9.01
N ALA A 221 -0.23 -15.53 9.03
CA ALA A 221 0.26 -16.28 10.17
C ALA A 221 1.71 -15.88 10.53
N LYS A 222 2.59 -15.76 9.53
CA LYS A 222 3.98 -15.29 9.74
C LYS A 222 3.99 -13.93 10.45
N ARG A 223 3.25 -12.96 9.92
CA ARG A 223 3.19 -11.61 10.47
C ARG A 223 2.58 -11.57 11.87
N TRP A 224 1.54 -12.37 12.10
CA TRP A 224 0.95 -12.52 13.43
C TRP A 224 1.99 -12.96 14.46
N PHE A 225 2.73 -14.05 14.19
CA PHE A 225 3.76 -14.53 15.10
C PHE A 225 4.93 -13.56 15.28
N GLU A 226 5.32 -12.81 14.22
CA GLU A 226 6.29 -11.73 14.36
C GLU A 226 5.82 -10.67 15.36
N LEU A 227 4.55 -10.24 15.26
CA LEU A 227 3.98 -9.17 16.08
C LEU A 227 3.67 -9.59 17.51
N THR A 228 3.49 -10.89 17.80
CA THR A 228 3.17 -11.42 19.12
C THR A 228 4.39 -11.92 19.91
N THR A 229 5.56 -12.00 19.29
CA THR A 229 6.80 -12.36 20.01
C THR A 229 7.15 -11.34 21.11
N THR A 230 8.02 -11.73 22.03
CA THR A 230 8.41 -10.88 23.18
C THR A 230 8.87 -9.49 22.73
N ASN A 231 8.36 -8.45 23.39
CA ASN A 231 8.61 -7.02 23.12
C ASN A 231 8.01 -6.50 21.81
N GLN A 232 7.27 -7.29 21.04
CA GLN A 232 6.59 -6.81 19.84
C GLN A 232 5.22 -6.18 20.18
N PRO A 233 4.65 -5.38 19.27
CA PRO A 233 3.45 -4.57 19.54
C PRO A 233 2.22 -5.34 20.02
N LEU A 234 2.02 -6.55 19.53
CA LEU A 234 0.86 -7.40 19.87
C LEU A 234 1.18 -8.48 20.90
N ASN A 235 2.37 -8.46 21.50
CA ASN A 235 2.66 -9.31 22.64
C ASN A 235 1.76 -8.91 23.83
N PHE A 236 1.20 -9.89 24.53
CA PHE A 236 0.26 -9.64 25.63
C PHE A 236 0.82 -8.69 26.70
N SER A 237 2.09 -8.83 27.09
CA SER A 237 2.72 -7.95 28.08
C SER A 237 2.86 -6.50 27.55
N THR A 238 3.13 -6.32 26.26
CA THR A 238 3.21 -5.00 25.63
C THR A 238 1.84 -4.33 25.59
N ILE A 239 0.80 -5.08 25.18
CA ILE A 239 -0.58 -4.55 25.16
C ILE A 239 -1.04 -4.18 26.55
N THR A 240 -0.83 -5.05 27.56
CA THR A 240 -1.26 -4.76 28.94
C THR A 240 -0.51 -3.59 29.57
N SER A 241 0.78 -3.43 29.26
CA SER A 241 1.56 -2.27 29.68
C SER A 241 1.01 -0.96 29.09
N LEU A 242 0.62 -0.98 27.81
CA LEU A 242 -0.01 0.17 27.14
C LEU A 242 -1.38 0.50 27.77
N ILE A 243 -2.17 -0.50 28.13
CA ILE A 243 -3.44 -0.32 28.85
C ILE A 243 -3.19 0.33 30.22
N ASP A 244 -2.21 -0.16 30.99
CA ASP A 244 -1.88 0.39 32.31
C ASP A 244 -1.37 1.83 32.25
N GLU A 245 -0.63 2.19 31.20
CA GLU A 245 -0.22 3.56 30.92
C GLU A 245 -1.45 4.48 30.73
N PHE A 246 -2.42 4.09 29.92
CA PHE A 246 -3.64 4.87 29.72
C PHE A 246 -4.51 4.94 30.97
N VAL A 247 -4.62 3.87 31.74
CA VAL A 247 -5.32 3.87 33.02
C VAL A 247 -4.68 4.83 33.99
N SER A 248 -3.35 4.86 34.10
CA SER A 248 -2.61 5.80 34.91
C SER A 248 -2.80 7.24 34.46
N LEU A 249 -2.71 7.51 33.16
CA LEU A 249 -2.92 8.83 32.56
C LEU A 249 -4.31 9.40 32.88
N LEU A 250 -5.33 8.54 32.85
CA LEU A 250 -6.73 8.95 33.05
C LEU A 250 -7.19 8.93 34.50
N SER A 251 -6.35 8.55 35.44
CA SER A 251 -6.73 8.29 36.84
C SER A 251 -7.47 9.46 37.55
N GLU A 252 -7.04 10.71 37.30
CA GLU A 252 -7.73 11.88 37.86
C GLU A 252 -8.99 12.27 37.08
N SER A 253 -8.88 12.30 35.74
CA SER A 253 -9.98 12.73 34.88
C SER A 253 -11.17 11.80 34.97
N GLN A 254 -10.90 10.52 35.18
CA GLN A 254 -11.88 9.49 35.39
C GLN A 254 -12.77 9.76 36.62
N VAL A 255 -12.19 10.26 37.73
CA VAL A 255 -12.98 10.62 38.92
C VAL A 255 -13.98 11.75 38.59
N ARG A 256 -13.55 12.73 37.79
CA ARG A 256 -14.43 13.83 37.35
C ARG A 256 -15.48 13.36 36.36
N GLU A 257 -15.10 12.47 35.46
CA GLU A 257 -16.01 11.81 34.50
C GLU A 257 -17.18 11.16 35.20
N LEU A 258 -16.92 10.45 36.26
CA LEU A 258 -17.93 9.71 37.01
C LEU A 258 -18.77 10.56 37.92
N GLN A 259 -18.23 11.67 38.40
CA GLN A 259 -19.03 12.68 39.09
C GLN A 259 -20.01 13.35 38.12
N ARG A 260 -19.59 13.55 36.87
CA ARG A 260 -20.40 14.18 35.81
C ARG A 260 -21.45 13.22 35.24
N TRP A 261 -21.05 11.98 35.05
CA TRP A 261 -21.86 10.92 34.47
C TRP A 261 -21.95 9.74 35.43
N PRO A 262 -22.73 9.89 36.53
CA PRO A 262 -22.94 8.77 37.45
C PRO A 262 -23.66 7.63 36.70
N SER A 263 -23.37 6.42 37.12
CA SER A 263 -24.00 5.24 36.53
C SER A 263 -25.53 5.34 36.55
N GLN A 264 -26.14 5.00 35.42
CA GLN A 264 -27.59 4.76 35.32
C GLN A 264 -27.85 3.28 35.49
N GLU A 265 -29.08 2.91 35.91
CA GLU A 265 -29.47 1.49 36.05
C GLU A 265 -29.22 0.75 34.72
N GLY A 266 -28.43 -0.32 34.76
CA GLY A 266 -28.04 -1.10 33.60
C GLY A 266 -26.74 -0.68 32.89
N TRP A 267 -26.07 0.40 33.36
CA TRP A 267 -24.77 0.82 32.83
C TRP A 267 -23.64 0.57 33.85
N PRO A 268 -22.41 0.22 33.41
CA PRO A 268 -21.28 -0.03 34.31
C PRO A 268 -20.98 1.18 35.21
N THR A 269 -20.66 0.92 36.48
CA THR A 269 -20.21 1.91 37.44
C THR A 269 -18.68 2.06 37.37
N VAL A 270 -18.14 3.01 38.11
CA VAL A 270 -16.66 3.17 38.25
C VAL A 270 -16.03 2.08 39.08
N ALA A 271 -16.74 1.61 40.10
CA ALA A 271 -16.29 0.45 40.84
C ALA A 271 -16.04 -0.72 39.89
N ASP A 272 -16.86 -0.82 38.83
CA ASP A 272 -16.76 -1.81 37.77
C ASP A 272 -15.59 -1.56 36.81
N GLN A 273 -14.98 -0.38 36.80
CA GLN A 273 -13.95 -0.07 35.80
C GLN A 273 -12.67 -0.91 36.00
N THR A 274 -12.22 -1.09 37.23
CA THR A 274 -11.07 -1.94 37.51
C THR A 274 -11.36 -3.38 37.10
N GLU A 275 -12.59 -3.84 37.36
CA GLU A 275 -13.07 -5.17 36.97
C GLU A 275 -13.18 -5.27 35.44
N ASN A 276 -13.71 -4.24 34.76
CA ASN A 276 -13.82 -4.18 33.31
C ASN A 276 -12.45 -4.19 32.62
N ILE A 277 -11.45 -3.46 33.16
CA ILE A 277 -10.09 -3.48 32.64
C ILE A 277 -9.46 -4.88 32.85
N ALA A 278 -9.67 -5.49 34.00
CA ALA A 278 -9.19 -6.84 34.25
C ALA A 278 -9.84 -7.87 33.30
N ALA A 279 -11.16 -7.76 33.10
CA ALA A 279 -11.92 -8.57 32.17
C ALA A 279 -11.43 -8.40 30.72
N MET A 280 -11.20 -7.16 30.29
CA MET A 280 -10.64 -6.85 28.97
C MET A 280 -9.25 -7.49 28.78
N LYS A 281 -8.37 -7.42 29.78
CA LYS A 281 -7.05 -8.08 29.69
C LYS A 281 -7.18 -9.60 29.58
N ILE A 282 -8.09 -10.21 30.34
CA ILE A 282 -8.36 -11.66 30.23
C ILE A 282 -8.90 -12.00 28.85
N TRP A 283 -9.84 -11.20 28.33
CA TRP A 283 -10.38 -11.36 27.00
C TRP A 283 -9.28 -11.30 25.92
N ILE A 284 -8.38 -10.30 26.00
CA ILE A 284 -7.25 -10.15 25.08
C ILE A 284 -6.32 -11.37 25.12
N GLN A 285 -6.00 -11.90 26.32
CA GLN A 285 -5.19 -13.11 26.41
C GLN A 285 -5.87 -14.30 25.73
N ASN A 286 -7.15 -14.53 26.04
CA ASN A 286 -7.93 -15.60 25.43
C ASN A 286 -8.00 -15.45 23.90
N ARG A 287 -8.12 -14.19 23.42
CA ARG A 287 -8.13 -13.89 21.98
C ARG A 287 -6.81 -14.23 21.31
N ILE A 288 -5.69 -13.84 21.89
CA ILE A 288 -4.35 -14.17 21.40
C ILE A 288 -4.18 -15.69 21.35
N ASP A 289 -4.47 -16.40 22.44
CA ASP A 289 -4.34 -17.86 22.54
C ASP A 289 -5.22 -18.59 21.50
N TRP A 290 -6.42 -18.04 21.24
CA TRP A 290 -7.31 -18.60 20.24
C TRP A 290 -6.78 -18.37 18.82
N ILE A 291 -6.34 -17.15 18.49
CA ILE A 291 -5.75 -16.83 17.18
C ILE A 291 -4.50 -17.69 16.95
N ASP A 292 -3.60 -17.81 17.93
CA ASP A 292 -2.41 -18.68 17.86
C ASP A 292 -2.75 -20.11 17.46
N SER A 293 -3.89 -20.61 17.97
CA SER A 293 -4.34 -21.97 17.71
C SER A 293 -5.06 -22.16 16.38
N ASN A 294 -5.54 -21.06 15.74
CA ASN A 294 -6.44 -21.12 14.59
C ASN A 294 -5.93 -20.42 13.32
N ILE A 295 -4.86 -19.61 13.41
CA ILE A 295 -4.38 -18.81 12.28
C ILE A 295 -3.67 -19.63 11.20
N GLY A 296 -3.24 -20.85 11.53
CA GLY A 296 -2.55 -21.73 10.59
C GLY A 296 -1.03 -21.72 10.70
N SER A 297 -0.37 -22.28 9.69
CA SER A 297 1.09 -22.45 9.65
C SER A 297 1.74 -21.49 8.67
N PHE A 298 2.90 -20.94 9.06
CA PHE A 298 3.72 -20.09 8.20
C PHE A 298 5.01 -20.76 7.70
N SER A 299 5.12 -22.07 7.83
CA SER A 299 6.34 -22.81 7.43
C SER A 299 6.71 -22.64 5.95
N ASN A 300 5.71 -22.50 5.08
CA ASN A 300 5.92 -22.39 3.63
C ASN A 300 6.42 -21.00 3.17
N CYS A 301 6.24 -19.96 3.98
CA CYS A 301 6.67 -18.59 3.69
C CYS A 301 7.71 -18.05 4.72
N LEU A 302 8.24 -18.91 5.58
CA LEU A 302 9.21 -18.51 6.60
C LEU A 302 10.54 -18.07 5.98
N ASN A 303 11.04 -18.83 5.01
CA ASN A 303 12.34 -18.64 4.38
C ASN A 303 12.18 -18.39 2.87
N VAL A 304 11.55 -17.25 2.52
CA VAL A 304 11.46 -16.85 1.12
C VAL A 304 12.81 -16.29 0.68
N SER A 305 13.38 -16.90 -0.36
CA SER A 305 14.59 -16.36 -0.98
C SER A 305 14.22 -15.15 -1.84
N VAL A 306 14.78 -14.00 -1.51
CA VAL A 306 14.69 -12.80 -2.34
C VAL A 306 15.94 -12.66 -3.20
N PRO A 307 15.82 -12.06 -4.40
CA PRO A 307 16.99 -11.87 -5.26
C PRO A 307 17.90 -10.78 -4.71
N ASP A 308 19.17 -10.85 -5.10
CA ASP A 308 20.21 -9.91 -4.71
C ASP A 308 20.12 -8.63 -5.57
N LEU A 309 19.17 -7.76 -5.21
CA LEU A 309 18.96 -6.43 -5.79
C LEU A 309 19.26 -5.40 -4.71
N VAL A 310 20.14 -4.47 -5.00
CA VAL A 310 20.66 -3.47 -4.04
C VAL A 310 20.31 -2.07 -4.51
N ILE A 311 19.71 -1.25 -3.66
CA ILE A 311 19.56 0.19 -3.86
C ILE A 311 20.95 0.79 -3.67
N SER A 312 21.59 1.18 -4.76
CA SER A 312 23.02 1.54 -4.79
C SER A 312 23.28 3.03 -4.95
N LYS A 313 22.28 3.82 -5.44
CA LYS A 313 22.34 5.28 -5.45
C LYS A 313 20.98 5.89 -5.17
N ILE A 314 21.01 7.08 -4.54
CA ILE A 314 19.80 7.87 -4.25
C ILE A 314 20.15 9.34 -4.48
N HIS A 315 19.45 9.98 -5.42
CA HIS A 315 19.54 11.41 -5.68
C HIS A 315 18.23 12.07 -5.24
N TYR A 316 18.14 12.38 -3.96
CA TYR A 316 16.89 12.82 -3.31
C TYR A 316 16.71 14.34 -3.31
N ASN A 317 17.78 15.11 -3.43
CA ASN A 317 17.78 16.58 -3.51
C ASN A 317 18.83 17.08 -4.49
N PRO A 318 18.65 16.87 -5.80
CA PRO A 318 19.53 17.44 -6.82
C PRO A 318 19.58 18.97 -6.75
N GLN A 319 20.64 19.54 -7.27
CA GLN A 319 20.68 20.97 -7.52
C GLN A 319 19.86 21.30 -8.78
N ASP A 320 19.10 22.41 -8.77
CA ASP A 320 18.45 22.91 -9.97
C ASP A 320 19.47 23.22 -11.07
N ASP A 321 19.21 22.81 -12.31
CA ASP A 321 19.98 23.23 -13.46
C ASP A 321 19.30 24.41 -14.17
N GLU A 322 19.63 25.63 -13.73
CA GLU A 322 19.09 26.86 -14.30
C GLU A 322 19.42 27.02 -15.79
N ASN A 323 20.54 26.47 -16.29
CA ASN A 323 20.95 26.59 -17.69
C ASN A 323 20.11 25.70 -18.61
N ALA A 324 19.80 24.48 -18.16
CA ALA A 324 18.92 23.57 -18.88
C ALA A 324 17.44 23.80 -18.56
N GLY A 325 17.13 24.51 -17.47
CA GLY A 325 15.78 24.79 -17.01
C GLY A 325 15.11 23.62 -16.30
N PHE A 326 15.91 22.70 -15.71
CA PHE A 326 15.42 21.56 -14.95
C PHE A 326 15.41 21.85 -13.45
N SER A 327 14.32 21.51 -12.79
CA SER A 327 14.20 21.62 -11.33
C SER A 327 14.82 20.40 -10.64
N SER A 328 15.23 20.57 -9.39
CA SER A 328 15.72 19.49 -8.53
C SER A 328 14.80 18.27 -8.54
N LYS A 329 13.51 18.47 -8.44
CA LYS A 329 12.51 17.39 -8.42
C LYS A 329 12.46 16.56 -9.70
N GLU A 330 12.71 17.15 -10.85
CA GLU A 330 12.74 16.46 -12.15
C GLU A 330 14.01 15.65 -12.36
N LEU A 331 15.05 15.94 -11.55
CA LEU A 331 16.36 15.28 -11.62
C LEU A 331 16.54 14.16 -10.58
N GLU A 332 15.53 13.90 -9.75
CA GLU A 332 15.59 12.84 -8.74
C GLU A 332 15.64 11.45 -9.37
N PHE A 333 16.44 10.56 -8.76
CA PHE A 333 16.48 9.15 -9.17
C PHE A 333 16.92 8.22 -8.04
N ILE A 334 16.65 6.92 -8.23
CA ILE A 334 17.27 5.81 -7.50
C ILE A 334 17.90 4.85 -8.50
N GLU A 335 19.09 4.31 -8.16
CA GLU A 335 19.74 3.22 -8.88
C GLU A 335 19.53 1.92 -8.12
N ILE A 336 19.09 0.88 -8.81
CA ILE A 336 18.98 -0.47 -8.29
C ILE A 336 19.95 -1.34 -9.09
N THR A 337 20.86 -2.03 -8.39
CA THR A 337 21.85 -2.91 -9.00
C THR A 337 21.50 -4.37 -8.73
N ASN A 338 21.51 -5.19 -9.78
CA ASN A 338 21.51 -6.65 -9.64
C ASN A 338 22.94 -7.09 -9.28
N ASN A 339 23.17 -7.39 -8.00
CA ASN A 339 24.49 -7.79 -7.49
C ASN A 339 24.80 -9.28 -7.74
N SER A 340 23.94 -9.99 -8.46
CA SER A 340 24.15 -11.38 -8.87
C SER A 340 24.56 -11.50 -10.34
N SER A 341 25.12 -12.63 -10.73
CA SER A 341 25.42 -12.95 -12.15
C SER A 341 24.20 -13.47 -12.94
N GLN A 342 23.04 -13.63 -12.30
CA GLN A 342 21.84 -14.20 -12.90
C GLN A 342 20.87 -13.10 -13.33
N ASN A 343 20.09 -13.37 -14.40
CA ASN A 343 18.99 -12.48 -14.77
C ASN A 343 17.84 -12.63 -13.77
N ILE A 344 17.27 -11.52 -13.34
CA ILE A 344 16.16 -11.46 -12.39
C ILE A 344 14.91 -10.96 -13.10
N ASN A 345 13.81 -11.70 -12.97
CA ASN A 345 12.48 -11.26 -13.41
C ASN A 345 11.85 -10.37 -12.35
N LEU A 346 11.53 -9.14 -12.72
CA LEU A 346 10.99 -8.11 -11.82
C LEU A 346 9.45 -8.08 -11.78
N THR A 347 8.76 -9.07 -12.40
CA THR A 347 7.30 -9.15 -12.37
C THR A 347 6.78 -9.10 -10.95
N GLY A 348 5.89 -8.14 -10.66
CA GLY A 348 5.26 -7.98 -9.35
C GLY A 348 6.08 -7.25 -8.31
N PHE A 349 7.37 -6.95 -8.58
CA PHE A 349 8.17 -6.09 -7.69
C PHE A 349 7.61 -4.67 -7.66
N TYR A 350 7.82 -3.98 -6.55
CA TYR A 350 7.34 -2.60 -6.39
C TYR A 350 8.07 -1.87 -5.26
N ILE A 351 8.02 -0.53 -5.30
CA ILE A 351 8.40 0.31 -4.17
C ILE A 351 7.21 0.39 -3.21
N ARG A 352 7.42 -0.08 -1.99
CA ARG A 352 6.32 -0.35 -1.04
C ARG A 352 5.90 0.84 -0.19
N GLU A 353 6.84 1.64 0.30
CA GLU A 353 6.51 2.74 1.20
C GLU A 353 5.77 3.89 0.48
N LEU A 354 4.90 4.59 1.25
CA LEU A 354 4.23 5.78 0.74
C LEU A 354 5.21 6.95 0.65
N GLY A 355 5.32 7.52 -0.51
CA GLY A 355 6.25 8.57 -0.88
C GLY A 355 6.42 8.56 -2.37
N ILE A 356 7.41 7.88 -2.89
CA ILE A 356 7.43 7.51 -4.30
C ILE A 356 6.63 6.22 -4.51
N SER A 357 6.11 6.03 -5.71
CA SER A 357 5.32 4.84 -6.05
C SER A 357 5.72 4.32 -7.42
N TYR A 358 6.08 3.05 -7.49
CA TYR A 358 6.43 2.37 -8.73
C TYR A 358 6.14 0.88 -8.63
N GLN A 359 5.56 0.29 -9.67
CA GLN A 359 5.43 -1.15 -9.87
C GLN A 359 6.18 -1.55 -11.13
N PHE A 360 7.04 -2.57 -11.01
CA PHE A 360 7.75 -3.10 -12.17
C PHE A 360 6.77 -3.78 -13.13
N PRO A 361 6.84 -3.48 -14.43
CA PRO A 361 5.98 -4.10 -15.42
C PRO A 361 6.13 -5.62 -15.48
N VAL A 362 5.06 -6.30 -15.86
CA VAL A 362 5.06 -7.75 -16.07
C VAL A 362 6.10 -8.13 -17.14
N ASN A 363 6.89 -9.16 -16.88
CA ASN A 363 7.98 -9.65 -17.71
C ASN A 363 9.19 -8.71 -17.84
N SER A 364 9.26 -7.65 -17.04
CA SER A 364 10.48 -6.86 -16.99
C SER A 364 11.63 -7.64 -16.36
N MET A 365 12.84 -7.42 -16.87
CA MET A 365 14.03 -8.18 -16.50
C MET A 365 15.18 -7.24 -16.20
N VAL A 366 16.05 -7.63 -15.24
CA VAL A 366 17.36 -7.03 -15.04
C VAL A 366 18.42 -8.12 -15.19
N SER A 367 19.41 -7.89 -16.07
CA SER A 367 20.49 -8.85 -16.33
C SER A 367 21.46 -8.93 -15.14
N GLY A 368 22.24 -10.01 -15.08
CA GLY A 368 23.29 -10.15 -14.07
C GLY A 368 24.28 -8.97 -14.11
N ASN A 369 24.58 -8.41 -12.95
CA ASN A 369 25.43 -7.22 -12.73
C ASN A 369 24.92 -5.93 -13.40
N GLN A 370 23.68 -5.90 -13.89
CA GLN A 370 23.09 -4.72 -14.53
C GLN A 370 22.58 -3.73 -13.48
N LYS A 371 22.69 -2.45 -13.80
CA LYS A 371 22.09 -1.32 -13.08
C LYS A 371 20.86 -0.84 -13.82
N ILE A 372 19.83 -0.49 -13.08
CA ILE A 372 18.62 0.16 -13.60
C ILE A 372 18.34 1.43 -12.80
N TYR A 373 17.75 2.42 -13.46
CA TYR A 373 17.43 3.71 -12.86
C TYR A 373 15.92 3.92 -12.88
N LEU A 374 15.34 4.25 -11.74
CA LEU A 374 14.00 4.81 -11.64
C LEU A 374 14.13 6.29 -11.34
N CYS A 375 13.40 7.14 -12.04
CA CYS A 375 13.49 8.60 -11.93
C CYS A 375 12.12 9.24 -11.74
N SER A 376 12.11 10.52 -11.41
CA SER A 376 10.89 11.32 -11.24
C SER A 376 10.30 11.83 -12.56
N ASP A 377 11.15 12.06 -13.57
CA ASP A 377 10.77 12.47 -14.94
C ASP A 377 11.71 11.81 -15.95
N SER A 378 11.17 10.90 -16.74
CA SER A 378 11.96 10.11 -17.69
C SER A 378 12.52 10.95 -18.85
N THR A 379 11.81 11.98 -19.28
CA THR A 379 12.24 12.88 -20.36
C THR A 379 13.40 13.75 -19.91
N VAL A 380 13.30 14.31 -18.71
CA VAL A 380 14.37 15.14 -18.11
C VAL A 380 15.59 14.29 -17.79
N PHE A 381 15.37 13.09 -17.21
CA PHE A 381 16.47 12.17 -16.92
C PHE A 381 17.28 11.82 -18.18
N GLU A 382 16.60 11.44 -19.27
CA GLU A 382 17.26 11.13 -20.54
C GLU A 382 18.01 12.34 -21.13
N ALA A 383 17.39 13.51 -21.08
CA ALA A 383 18.02 14.75 -21.57
C ALA A 383 19.27 15.14 -20.77
N TYR A 384 19.26 14.94 -19.45
CA TYR A 384 20.31 15.34 -18.54
C TYR A 384 21.47 14.32 -18.46
N TYR A 385 21.12 13.02 -18.29
CA TYR A 385 22.10 11.96 -18.11
C TYR A 385 22.50 11.25 -19.41
N GLY A 386 21.78 11.47 -20.52
CA GLY A 386 22.16 10.98 -21.85
C GLY A 386 21.74 9.55 -22.18
N PHE A 387 20.91 8.92 -21.36
CA PHE A 387 20.33 7.59 -21.59
C PHE A 387 18.96 7.45 -20.94
N ALA A 388 18.10 6.57 -21.48
CA ALA A 388 16.77 6.35 -20.96
C ALA A 388 16.79 5.63 -19.60
N PRO A 389 15.96 6.05 -18.61
CA PRO A 389 15.80 5.31 -17.36
C PRO A 389 15.02 4.02 -17.59
N PHE A 390 15.03 3.13 -16.60
CA PHE A 390 14.21 1.90 -16.61
C PHE A 390 12.71 2.22 -16.42
N GLY A 391 12.41 3.22 -15.61
CA GLY A 391 11.03 3.65 -15.36
C GLY A 391 10.93 4.96 -14.60
N GLU A 392 9.71 5.45 -14.53
CA GLU A 392 9.37 6.70 -13.85
C GLU A 392 8.48 6.42 -12.64
N PHE A 393 8.92 6.83 -11.46
CA PHE A 393 8.10 6.74 -10.26
C PHE A 393 7.17 7.95 -10.12
N SER A 394 6.03 7.75 -9.52
CA SER A 394 5.15 8.85 -9.15
C SER A 394 5.64 9.53 -7.90
N ARG A 395 5.47 10.87 -7.84
CA ARG A 395 5.83 11.74 -6.71
C ARG A 395 7.31 12.06 -6.66
N ASP A 396 7.76 12.54 -5.50
CA ASP A 396 9.12 13.05 -5.27
C ASP A 396 9.72 12.33 -4.07
N LEU A 397 11.03 12.18 -4.03
CA LEU A 397 11.79 11.78 -2.85
C LEU A 397 11.71 12.89 -1.78
N SER A 398 11.80 12.52 -0.52
CA SER A 398 11.84 13.52 0.56
C SER A 398 13.22 14.14 0.66
N ASN A 399 13.29 15.48 0.71
CA ASN A 399 14.55 16.19 0.88
C ASN A 399 15.12 16.11 2.32
N SER A 400 14.37 15.58 3.29
CA SER A 400 14.84 15.51 4.67
C SER A 400 15.08 14.07 5.14
N SER A 401 14.11 13.18 4.95
CA SER A 401 14.21 11.78 5.34
C SER A 401 13.17 10.95 4.62
N TYR A 402 13.55 9.76 4.17
CA TYR A 402 12.62 8.82 3.58
C TYR A 402 13.11 7.38 3.71
N LYS A 403 12.16 6.47 3.78
CA LYS A 403 12.38 5.03 3.78
C LYS A 403 12.01 4.47 2.41
N ILE A 404 12.99 3.97 1.67
CA ILE A 404 12.77 3.27 0.40
C ILE A 404 12.76 1.78 0.69
N ILE A 405 11.70 1.07 0.32
CA ILE A 405 11.62 -0.39 0.41
C ILE A 405 11.32 -0.94 -0.98
N LEU A 406 12.26 -1.70 -1.52
CA LEU A 406 12.03 -2.56 -2.68
C LEU A 406 11.47 -3.90 -2.18
N SER A 407 10.30 -4.27 -2.67
CA SER A 407 9.64 -5.51 -2.27
C SER A 407 9.29 -6.39 -3.47
N ASP A 408 9.22 -7.71 -3.23
CA ASP A 408 8.62 -8.64 -4.18
C ASP A 408 7.08 -8.52 -4.21
N ALA A 409 6.41 -9.32 -5.03
CA ALA A 409 4.97 -9.26 -5.22
C ALA A 409 4.15 -9.49 -3.95
N PHE A 410 4.66 -10.27 -3.00
CA PHE A 410 4.03 -10.59 -1.72
C PHE A 410 4.43 -9.65 -0.58
N GLY A 411 5.30 -8.67 -0.87
CA GLY A 411 5.76 -7.69 0.11
C GLY A 411 6.97 -8.13 0.94
N ASN A 412 7.65 -9.24 0.57
CA ASN A 412 8.93 -9.53 1.19
C ASN A 412 9.92 -8.43 0.83
N THR A 413 10.62 -7.91 1.84
CA THR A 413 11.67 -6.91 1.63
C THR A 413 12.82 -7.53 0.87
N VAL A 414 13.15 -6.95 -0.29
CA VAL A 414 14.31 -7.31 -1.10
C VAL A 414 15.50 -6.46 -0.69
N ASP A 415 15.25 -5.15 -0.56
CA ASP A 415 16.22 -4.19 -0.06
C ASP A 415 15.53 -2.99 0.59
N GLU A 416 16.18 -2.35 1.57
CA GLU A 416 15.61 -1.26 2.33
C GLU A 416 16.69 -0.24 2.72
N VAL A 417 16.44 1.04 2.47
CA VAL A 417 17.31 2.14 2.87
C VAL A 417 16.48 3.23 3.56
N VAL A 418 16.95 3.68 4.73
CA VAL A 418 16.40 4.85 5.42
C VAL A 418 17.47 5.95 5.44
N TYR A 419 17.36 6.92 4.53
CA TYR A 419 18.29 8.04 4.49
C TYR A 419 17.75 9.27 5.24
N THR A 420 18.68 10.17 5.62
CA THR A 420 18.39 11.51 6.12
C THR A 420 19.31 12.55 5.47
N ASP A 421 18.91 13.82 5.52
CA ASP A 421 19.68 14.98 5.04
C ASP A 421 20.84 15.42 5.97
N SER A 422 20.98 14.79 7.13
CA SER A 422 21.87 15.23 8.21
C SER A 422 22.80 14.12 8.68
N THR A 423 23.91 14.52 9.32
CA THR A 423 24.87 13.60 9.95
C THR A 423 24.16 12.46 10.72
N PRO A 424 24.51 11.16 10.53
CA PRO A 424 25.76 10.70 9.92
C PRO A 424 25.73 10.48 8.39
N TRP A 425 24.67 10.86 7.69
CA TRP A 425 24.59 10.78 6.23
C TRP A 425 25.42 11.88 5.57
N PRO A 426 25.95 11.66 4.33
CA PRO A 426 26.72 12.66 3.58
C PRO A 426 25.87 13.89 3.24
N GLU A 427 26.16 15.03 3.89
CA GLU A 427 25.40 16.28 3.72
C GLU A 427 25.60 16.92 2.33
N GLU A 428 26.67 16.56 1.62
CA GLU A 428 26.92 17.04 0.25
C GLU A 428 25.91 16.50 -0.78
N ALA A 429 25.12 15.47 -0.42
CA ALA A 429 24.05 14.97 -1.25
C ALA A 429 22.75 15.80 -1.11
N ASP A 430 22.71 16.75 -0.16
CA ASP A 430 21.57 17.63 0.07
C ASP A 430 21.74 18.95 -0.70
N GLY A 431 21.17 19.02 -1.91
CA GLY A 431 21.10 20.25 -2.72
C GLY A 431 22.41 20.75 -3.33
N SER A 432 23.51 19.99 -3.22
CA SER A 432 24.85 20.40 -3.72
C SER A 432 25.24 19.74 -5.04
N GLY A 433 24.30 19.05 -5.72
CA GLY A 433 24.51 18.37 -7.00
C GLY A 433 25.14 16.99 -6.90
N SER A 434 25.47 16.52 -5.70
CA SER A 434 25.92 15.15 -5.44
C SER A 434 24.73 14.25 -5.10
N TYR A 435 24.87 12.95 -5.36
CA TYR A 435 23.92 11.92 -4.93
C TYR A 435 24.55 11.01 -3.88
N LEU A 436 23.74 10.32 -3.09
CA LEU A 436 24.20 9.24 -2.22
C LEU A 436 24.61 8.04 -3.08
N GLN A 437 25.79 7.49 -2.84
CA GLN A 437 26.29 6.29 -3.49
C GLN A 437 26.78 5.31 -2.44
N LEU A 438 26.32 4.06 -2.51
CA LEU A 438 26.84 2.98 -1.71
C LEU A 438 28.27 2.68 -2.11
N SER A 439 29.17 2.57 -1.15
CA SER A 439 30.63 2.42 -1.39
C SER A 439 31.00 1.02 -1.89
N ASP A 440 30.23 0.00 -1.50
CA ASP A 440 30.39 -1.39 -1.88
C ASP A 440 29.02 -2.06 -1.91
N LEU A 441 28.70 -2.79 -2.98
CA LEU A 441 27.39 -3.45 -3.15
C LEU A 441 27.13 -4.56 -2.11
N ASP A 442 28.17 -5.14 -1.53
CA ASP A 442 28.09 -6.14 -0.46
C ASP A 442 28.01 -5.51 0.94
N ALA A 443 28.12 -4.18 1.04
CA ALA A 443 28.04 -3.47 2.31
C ALA A 443 26.57 -3.34 2.78
N ASP A 444 26.37 -3.33 4.10
CA ASP A 444 25.09 -3.05 4.73
C ASP A 444 24.65 -1.61 4.42
N ASN A 445 23.69 -1.46 3.50
CA ASN A 445 23.19 -0.16 3.05
C ASN A 445 22.23 0.53 4.06
N SER A 446 21.89 -0.13 5.15
CA SER A 446 21.21 0.51 6.27
C SER A 446 22.13 1.43 7.10
N LEU A 447 23.44 1.28 6.95
CA LEU A 447 24.45 2.05 7.68
C LEU A 447 24.93 3.25 6.87
N ALA A 448 24.68 4.46 7.38
CA ALA A 448 25.12 5.71 6.74
C ALA A 448 26.63 5.77 6.46
N SER A 449 27.46 5.08 7.27
CA SER A 449 28.91 4.99 7.08
C SER A 449 29.34 4.30 5.79
N ASN A 450 28.45 3.54 5.16
CA ASN A 450 28.70 2.84 3.90
C ASN A 450 28.29 3.68 2.67
N TRP A 451 27.75 4.88 2.90
CA TRP A 451 27.34 5.80 1.85
C TRP A 451 28.32 6.98 1.73
N ILE A 452 28.56 7.41 0.51
CA ILE A 452 29.37 8.59 0.18
C ILE A 452 28.56 9.54 -0.71
N ALA A 453 28.86 10.82 -0.67
CA ALA A 453 28.40 11.77 -1.68
C ALA A 453 29.23 11.60 -2.95
N SER A 454 28.60 11.52 -4.09
CA SER A 454 29.25 11.32 -5.38
C SER A 454 28.62 12.25 -6.44
N SER A 455 29.48 12.83 -7.27
CA SER A 455 29.09 13.61 -8.46
C SER A 455 29.63 12.96 -9.75
N ALA A 456 29.97 11.67 -9.69
CA ALA A 456 30.48 10.94 -10.85
C ALA A 456 29.36 10.82 -11.91
N SER A 457 29.73 10.92 -13.19
CA SER A 457 28.79 10.76 -14.29
C SER A 457 28.11 9.39 -14.21
N LEU A 458 26.79 9.36 -14.39
CA LEU A 458 26.04 8.11 -14.51
C LEU A 458 26.42 7.42 -15.82
N SER A 459 26.45 6.09 -15.81
CA SER A 459 26.66 5.29 -17.01
C SER A 459 25.79 4.04 -16.97
N MET A 460 25.26 3.68 -18.12
CA MET A 460 24.74 2.31 -18.32
C MET A 460 25.91 1.39 -18.67
N ASP A 461 25.90 0.17 -18.14
CA ASP A 461 26.82 -0.87 -18.59
C ASP A 461 26.53 -1.18 -20.08
N SER A 462 27.57 -1.11 -20.92
CA SER A 462 27.48 -1.24 -22.38
C SER A 462 26.95 -2.59 -22.89
N ASN A 463 26.58 -3.50 -22.00
CA ASN A 463 26.02 -4.82 -22.30
C ASN A 463 24.52 -4.96 -22.00
N ALA A 464 23.84 -3.89 -21.63
CA ALA A 464 22.40 -3.92 -21.38
C ALA A 464 21.67 -4.09 -22.72
N ASN A 465 21.26 -5.31 -23.04
CA ASN A 465 20.20 -5.54 -24.03
C ASN A 465 18.89 -4.99 -23.46
N PHE A 466 18.72 -3.69 -23.59
CA PHE A 466 17.46 -3.03 -23.22
C PHE A 466 16.37 -3.59 -24.13
N GLN A 467 15.54 -4.46 -23.59
CA GLN A 467 14.32 -4.89 -24.29
C GLN A 467 13.32 -3.74 -24.10
N PRO A 468 12.90 -3.08 -25.16
CA PRO A 468 11.92 -2.01 -25.06
C PRO A 468 10.65 -2.54 -24.37
N GLN A 469 10.25 -1.89 -23.30
CA GLN A 469 9.01 -2.26 -22.62
C GLN A 469 7.83 -1.85 -23.49
N LEU A 470 6.92 -2.79 -23.69
CA LEU A 470 5.73 -2.59 -24.48
C LEU A 470 4.50 -2.70 -23.59
N LEU A 471 3.73 -1.63 -23.51
CA LEU A 471 2.42 -1.65 -22.88
C LEU A 471 1.33 -1.78 -23.96
N VAL A 472 0.41 -2.71 -23.77
CA VAL A 472 -0.74 -2.94 -24.66
C VAL A 472 -2.02 -2.87 -23.84
N TYR A 473 -2.78 -1.79 -24.02
CA TYR A 473 -4.00 -1.55 -23.24
C TYR A 473 -5.11 -0.84 -24.06
N PRO A 474 -6.39 -1.09 -23.70
CA PRO A 474 -6.87 -2.10 -22.78
C PRO A 474 -6.68 -3.51 -23.34
N ASN A 475 -6.34 -4.47 -22.47
CA ASN A 475 -6.29 -5.88 -22.83
C ASN A 475 -6.98 -6.69 -21.69
N PRO A 476 -8.21 -7.25 -21.92
CA PRO A 476 -8.91 -7.33 -23.23
C PRO A 476 -9.42 -6.00 -23.80
N THR A 477 -9.53 -5.94 -25.14
CA THR A 477 -10.04 -4.78 -25.85
C THR A 477 -11.41 -5.06 -26.50
N LYS A 478 -12.19 -3.97 -26.68
CA LYS A 478 -13.43 -3.99 -27.49
C LYS A 478 -13.21 -3.56 -28.95
N GLY A 479 -11.97 -3.40 -29.38
CA GLY A 479 -11.63 -3.09 -30.76
C GLY A 479 -10.48 -2.09 -30.93
N VAL A 480 -10.19 -1.20 -29.99
CA VAL A 480 -9.04 -0.29 -30.07
C VAL A 480 -8.08 -0.63 -28.93
N VAL A 481 -6.79 -0.75 -29.24
CA VAL A 481 -5.71 -0.92 -28.28
C VAL A 481 -4.71 0.22 -28.45
N THR A 482 -4.18 0.69 -27.35
CA THR A 482 -3.01 1.57 -27.34
C THR A 482 -1.78 0.68 -27.16
N ILE A 483 -0.79 0.91 -27.98
CA ILE A 483 0.54 0.31 -27.87
C ILE A 483 1.49 1.45 -27.51
N GLU A 484 2.11 1.30 -26.37
CA GLU A 484 3.05 2.29 -25.83
C GLU A 484 4.40 1.62 -25.60
N LEU A 485 5.43 2.16 -26.28
CA LEU A 485 6.82 1.75 -26.15
C LEU A 485 7.49 2.67 -25.15
N ILE A 486 7.97 2.09 -24.05
CA ILE A 486 8.75 2.82 -23.07
C ILE A 486 10.22 2.74 -23.52
N SER A 487 10.57 3.50 -24.55
CA SER A 487 11.96 3.77 -24.96
C SER A 487 11.99 4.89 -25.99
N SER A 488 13.01 5.72 -25.98
CA SER A 488 13.28 6.67 -27.06
C SER A 488 13.71 5.95 -28.34
N ARG A 489 13.05 6.24 -29.44
CA ARG A 489 13.37 5.66 -30.75
C ARG A 489 13.31 6.69 -31.86
N THR A 490 14.20 6.46 -32.83
CA THR A 490 14.30 7.26 -34.07
C THR A 490 13.75 6.54 -35.30
N GLU A 491 13.44 5.21 -35.22
CA GLU A 491 12.98 4.43 -36.37
C GLU A 491 11.60 3.80 -36.16
N PRO A 492 10.75 3.72 -37.18
CA PRO A 492 9.46 3.05 -37.15
C PRO A 492 9.61 1.55 -36.87
N LEU A 493 8.64 0.96 -36.12
CA LEU A 493 8.53 -0.47 -35.89
C LEU A 493 7.35 -1.05 -36.63
N GLU A 494 7.43 -2.31 -37.00
CA GLU A 494 6.32 -3.09 -37.52
C GLU A 494 5.73 -3.99 -36.41
N LEU A 495 4.46 -3.71 -36.07
CA LEU A 495 3.64 -4.59 -35.24
C LEU A 495 2.96 -5.60 -36.15
N SER A 496 3.22 -6.88 -35.97
CA SER A 496 2.55 -7.99 -36.69
C SER A 496 1.65 -8.77 -35.76
N ILE A 497 0.40 -9.00 -36.13
CA ILE A 497 -0.62 -9.73 -35.36
C ILE A 497 -0.89 -11.09 -35.97
N TYR A 498 -0.99 -12.11 -35.11
CA TYR A 498 -1.21 -13.52 -35.49
C TYR A 498 -2.41 -14.07 -34.72
N ASN A 499 -3.17 -14.99 -35.31
CA ASN A 499 -4.25 -15.70 -34.64
C ASN A 499 -3.71 -16.80 -33.69
N SER A 500 -4.61 -17.49 -33.00
CA SER A 500 -4.26 -18.57 -32.06
C SER A 500 -3.55 -19.79 -32.69
N LEU A 501 -3.57 -19.91 -34.02
CA LEU A 501 -2.85 -20.95 -34.78
C LEU A 501 -1.48 -20.46 -35.27
N GLY A 502 -1.06 -19.24 -34.93
CA GLY A 502 0.19 -18.64 -35.38
C GLY A 502 0.16 -18.13 -36.82
N GLN A 503 -1.00 -18.03 -37.45
CA GLN A 503 -1.13 -17.50 -38.82
C GLN A 503 -1.17 -15.96 -38.77
N PHE A 504 -0.41 -15.32 -39.65
CA PHE A 504 -0.39 -13.88 -39.82
C PHE A 504 -1.79 -13.34 -40.17
N VAL A 505 -2.20 -12.26 -39.52
CA VAL A 505 -3.50 -11.61 -39.71
C VAL A 505 -3.35 -10.20 -40.30
N VAL A 506 -2.55 -9.35 -39.69
CA VAL A 506 -2.37 -7.96 -40.10
C VAL A 506 -1.11 -7.38 -39.48
N SER A 507 -0.51 -6.37 -40.15
CA SER A 507 0.56 -5.57 -39.54
C SER A 507 0.24 -4.06 -39.57
N PHE A 508 0.88 -3.32 -38.66
CA PHE A 508 0.78 -1.88 -38.49
C PHE A 508 2.17 -1.28 -38.32
N GLN A 509 2.39 -0.07 -38.87
CA GLN A 509 3.60 0.68 -38.61
C GLN A 509 3.42 1.57 -37.37
N LEU A 510 4.27 1.37 -36.37
CA LEU A 510 4.33 2.20 -35.18
C LEU A 510 5.34 3.33 -35.42
N ILE A 511 4.85 4.53 -35.71
CA ILE A 511 5.68 5.71 -36.05
C ILE A 511 5.94 6.61 -34.85
N SER A 512 5.34 6.30 -33.69
CA SER A 512 5.52 7.02 -32.43
C SER A 512 5.58 6.03 -31.28
N ASN A 513 6.12 6.48 -30.14
CA ASN A 513 6.20 5.66 -28.94
C ASN A 513 4.83 5.28 -28.39
N LYS A 514 3.77 6.03 -28.73
CA LYS A 514 2.39 5.73 -28.38
C LYS A 514 1.53 5.73 -29.62
N SER A 515 0.92 4.59 -29.94
CA SER A 515 0.10 4.40 -31.14
C SER A 515 -1.22 3.72 -30.79
N GLU A 516 -2.33 4.26 -31.29
CA GLU A 516 -3.64 3.61 -31.20
C GLU A 516 -3.87 2.73 -32.42
N ILE A 517 -4.16 1.47 -32.19
CA ILE A 517 -4.40 0.46 -33.22
C ILE A 517 -5.86 0.01 -33.16
N ASN A 518 -6.55 0.13 -34.29
CA ASN A 518 -7.94 -0.33 -34.40
C ASN A 518 -7.99 -1.79 -34.86
N LEU A 519 -8.43 -2.66 -33.97
CA LEU A 519 -8.59 -4.10 -34.19
C LEU A 519 -10.07 -4.51 -34.32
N SER A 520 -11.00 -3.57 -34.45
CA SER A 520 -12.45 -3.85 -34.49
C SER A 520 -12.89 -4.70 -35.68
N SER A 521 -12.05 -4.81 -36.71
CA SER A 521 -12.27 -5.72 -37.85
C SER A 521 -11.92 -7.18 -37.58
N LEU A 522 -11.22 -7.48 -36.47
CA LEU A 522 -10.84 -8.82 -36.10
C LEU A 522 -11.99 -9.52 -35.37
N SER A 523 -12.11 -10.83 -35.54
CA SER A 523 -13.06 -11.66 -34.80
C SER A 523 -12.70 -11.70 -33.31
N ASN A 524 -13.69 -11.92 -32.44
CA ASN A 524 -13.42 -12.11 -31.01
C ASN A 524 -12.52 -13.35 -30.81
N GLY A 525 -11.44 -13.19 -30.05
CA GLY A 525 -10.50 -14.27 -29.79
C GLY A 525 -9.17 -13.80 -29.21
N PHE A 526 -8.28 -14.75 -29.00
CA PHE A 526 -6.90 -14.49 -28.59
C PHE A 526 -6.02 -14.27 -29.81
N TYR A 527 -5.17 -13.28 -29.74
CA TYR A 527 -4.19 -12.93 -30.76
C TYR A 527 -2.81 -12.79 -30.14
N TYR A 528 -1.79 -13.19 -30.88
CA TYR A 528 -0.39 -12.95 -30.54
C TYR A 528 0.14 -11.81 -31.39
N TYR A 529 1.13 -11.11 -30.90
CA TYR A 529 1.80 -10.07 -31.68
C TYR A 529 3.32 -10.18 -31.59
N THR A 530 3.99 -9.68 -32.60
CA THR A 530 5.43 -9.44 -32.60
C THR A 530 5.71 -8.02 -33.05
N ILE A 531 6.78 -7.44 -32.55
CA ILE A 531 7.27 -6.12 -32.97
C ILE A 531 8.70 -6.29 -33.46
N LYS A 532 9.00 -5.71 -34.62
CA LYS A 532 10.32 -5.75 -35.25
C LYS A 532 10.76 -4.36 -35.68
#